data_bde5a60cfaf6655039134826935f95a4
#
_entry.id   bde5a60cfaf6655039134826935f95a4
#
_cell.length_a   1.000
_cell.length_b   1.000
_cell.length_c   1.000
_cell.angle_alpha   90.00
_cell.angle_beta   90.00
_cell.angle_gamma   90.00
#
_symmetry.space_group_name_H-M   'P 1'
#
loop_
_entity.id
_entity.type
_entity.pdbx_description
1 polymer ?
#
loop_
_entity_poly.entity_id
_entity_poly.type
_entity_poly.pdbx_seq_one_letter_code
_entity_poly.pdbx_strand_id
1 'polypeptide(L)'
;MTTAYLGLDLHANSSTLGVMASDGTYQGHKQFSTAESELIPRVSSIDAQEKRLAVEASELSRWAARTLDPYVDRTLVCDPRENFLISRDSRKGDVSDAYNLCRLLRLGELKEVYQATEDHRAAFKAAAQHYLDCRGQQVALKQKIKAVFRRWGVLDLDGQEVYSEEGRTRYLKQITQPEVTNQLQRLYRLLDQAVRAWKEAREQMLRLGERYPEIEAFQQVPGVGPIGSHLFDAFIQTPHRFSTRQKLWSYCQLSIRSQSSDGKPLGYEELDPNGRSELKQVSYRAYVAALKQGDNAVATFFEQSLRRTEDQTHARLNTQRKILATLRALWKTGTSYRPEKFLGSA
;
A
#
# COMPACT_ATOMS: atom_id res chain seq x y z
N MET A 1 4.72 35.96 16.17
CA MET A 1 5.33 34.59 16.32
C MET A 1 6.07 34.30 15.05
N THR A 2 7.35 33.94 15.14
CA THR A 2 8.15 33.57 13.95
C THR A 2 7.99 32.08 13.66
N THR A 3 7.38 31.75 12.53
CA THR A 3 7.26 30.36 12.05
C THR A 3 8.33 30.13 10.98
N ALA A 4 9.11 29.06 11.12
CA ALA A 4 10.02 28.57 10.08
C ALA A 4 9.41 27.35 9.36
N TYR A 5 9.44 27.41 8.05
CA TYR A 5 9.04 26.30 7.17
C TYR A 5 10.29 25.61 6.62
N LEU A 6 10.42 24.35 6.94
CA LEU A 6 11.59 23.53 6.65
C LEU A 6 11.22 22.52 5.56
N GLY A 7 12.00 22.47 4.49
CA GLY A 7 11.87 21.47 3.43
C GLY A 7 13.10 20.57 3.43
N LEU A 8 12.90 19.28 3.70
CA LEU A 8 13.98 18.31 3.76
C LEU A 8 13.87 17.34 2.59
N ASP A 9 14.79 17.48 1.64
CA ASP A 9 15.02 16.51 0.58
C ASP A 9 16.02 15.47 1.08
N LEU A 10 15.61 14.18 1.06
CA LEU A 10 16.30 13.05 1.68
C LEU A 10 16.75 12.04 0.65
N HIS A 11 18.06 11.88 0.50
CA HIS A 11 18.69 10.77 -0.20
C HIS A 11 19.51 9.90 0.76
N ALA A 12 19.88 8.69 0.34
CA ALA A 12 20.59 7.73 1.20
C ALA A 12 21.92 8.27 1.74
N ASN A 13 22.64 9.08 0.95
CA ASN A 13 23.98 9.56 1.31
C ASN A 13 24.02 11.06 1.57
N SER A 14 23.07 11.85 1.07
CA SER A 14 23.03 13.30 1.18
C SER A 14 21.63 13.79 1.47
N SER A 15 21.53 14.85 2.26
CA SER A 15 20.27 15.53 2.55
C SER A 15 20.43 17.02 2.30
N THR A 16 19.37 17.66 1.83
CA THR A 16 19.30 19.10 1.62
C THR A 16 18.17 19.68 2.46
N LEU A 17 18.52 20.55 3.41
CA LEU A 17 17.56 21.26 4.25
C LEU A 17 17.43 22.70 3.79
N GLY A 18 16.24 23.06 3.30
CA GLY A 18 15.85 24.43 3.01
C GLY A 18 15.11 25.06 4.19
N VAL A 19 15.24 26.38 4.33
CA VAL A 19 14.56 27.16 5.38
C VAL A 19 13.86 28.37 4.75
N MET A 20 12.59 28.57 5.10
CA MET A 20 11.79 29.71 4.65
C MET A 20 11.06 30.34 5.83
N ALA A 21 11.12 31.69 5.92
CA ALA A 21 10.41 32.45 6.92
C ALA A 21 8.90 32.53 6.66
N SER A 22 8.14 33.01 7.65
CA SER A 22 6.69 33.18 7.57
C SER A 22 6.23 34.15 6.48
N ASP A 23 7.02 35.15 6.15
CA ASP A 23 6.77 36.10 5.07
C ASP A 23 7.02 35.52 3.66
N GLY A 24 7.64 34.34 3.57
CA GLY A 24 8.02 33.67 2.32
C GLY A 24 9.45 33.95 1.88
N THR A 25 10.23 34.66 2.68
CA THR A 25 11.67 34.88 2.42
C THR A 25 12.42 33.57 2.58
N TYR A 26 13.08 33.12 1.52
CA TYR A 26 13.94 31.94 1.57
C TYR A 26 15.28 32.30 2.19
N GLN A 27 15.58 31.69 3.32
CA GLN A 27 16.81 31.97 4.09
C GLN A 27 18.01 31.15 3.60
N GLY A 28 17.79 30.28 2.62
CA GLY A 28 18.83 29.46 2.02
C GLY A 28 18.67 27.98 2.33
N HIS A 29 19.67 27.20 1.95
CA HIS A 29 19.74 25.76 2.14
C HIS A 29 21.11 25.32 2.65
N LYS A 30 21.14 24.11 3.21
CA LYS A 30 22.38 23.42 3.59
C LYS A 30 22.32 21.99 3.10
N GLN A 31 23.40 21.55 2.46
CA GLN A 31 23.59 20.17 2.06
C GLN A 31 24.58 19.47 3.00
N PHE A 32 24.30 18.22 3.37
CA PHE A 32 25.07 17.47 4.34
C PHE A 32 24.84 15.96 4.18
N SER A 33 25.67 15.16 4.85
CA SER A 33 25.51 13.69 4.86
C SER A 33 24.26 13.29 5.64
N THR A 34 23.53 12.29 5.13
CA THR A 34 22.31 11.78 5.78
C THR A 34 22.68 10.97 7.03
N ALA A 35 22.74 11.64 8.17
CA ALA A 35 23.02 11.09 9.48
C ALA A 35 22.31 11.88 10.59
N GLU A 36 21.96 11.24 11.71
CA GLU A 36 21.33 11.91 12.86
C GLU A 36 22.21 13.02 13.43
N SER A 37 23.53 12.77 13.51
CA SER A 37 24.53 13.74 13.97
C SER A 37 24.60 15.02 13.13
N GLU A 38 24.10 14.95 11.89
CA GLU A 38 24.06 16.08 10.96
C GLU A 38 22.66 16.75 10.92
N LEU A 39 21.59 15.93 10.95
CA LEU A 39 20.21 16.39 10.88
C LEU A 39 19.80 17.17 12.14
N ILE A 40 20.02 16.59 13.32
CA ILE A 40 19.57 17.16 14.60
C ILE A 40 20.15 18.55 14.87
N PRO A 41 21.48 18.78 14.80
CA PRO A 41 22.03 20.09 15.07
C PRO A 41 21.56 21.19 14.10
N ARG A 42 21.31 20.81 12.82
CA ARG A 42 20.85 21.77 11.81
C ARG A 42 19.43 22.22 12.04
N VAL A 43 18.53 21.29 12.40
CA VAL A 43 17.13 21.63 12.68
C VAL A 43 16.97 22.31 14.05
N SER A 44 17.69 21.85 15.07
CA SER A 44 17.63 22.44 16.41
C SER A 44 18.20 23.87 16.47
N SER A 45 19.23 24.17 15.68
CA SER A 45 19.85 25.48 15.62
C SER A 45 19.03 26.56 14.91
N ILE A 46 17.92 26.23 14.27
CA ILE A 46 17.05 27.19 13.62
C ILE A 46 16.29 27.97 14.70
N ASP A 47 16.49 29.30 14.73
CA ASP A 47 15.81 30.20 15.67
C ASP A 47 14.40 30.52 15.14
N ALA A 48 13.39 29.87 15.68
CA ALA A 48 11.99 30.12 15.40
C ALA A 48 11.09 29.61 16.57
N GLN A 49 9.97 30.29 16.79
CA GLN A 49 9.02 29.92 17.84
C GLN A 49 8.21 28.68 17.43
N GLU A 50 7.98 28.50 16.13
CA GLU A 50 7.31 27.33 15.54
C GLU A 50 8.12 26.83 14.34
N LYS A 51 8.39 25.54 14.29
CA LYS A 51 9.10 24.88 13.19
C LYS A 51 8.18 23.84 12.54
N ARG A 52 7.90 24.01 11.27
CA ARG A 52 7.13 23.05 10.47
C ARG A 52 8.03 22.40 9.43
N LEU A 53 8.08 21.08 9.41
CA LEU A 53 8.94 20.30 8.53
C LEU A 53 8.12 19.57 7.47
N ALA A 54 8.52 19.68 6.21
CA ALA A 54 8.05 18.83 5.11
C ALA A 54 9.16 17.87 4.67
N VAL A 55 8.80 16.62 4.44
CA VAL A 55 9.66 15.55 3.91
C VAL A 55 8.91 14.79 2.83
N GLU A 56 9.55 14.48 1.69
CA GLU A 56 8.92 13.61 0.70
C GLU A 56 8.83 12.16 1.19
N ALA A 57 7.72 11.48 0.83
CA ALA A 57 7.52 10.09 1.16
C ALA A 57 8.52 9.19 0.43
N SER A 58 9.48 8.69 1.17
CA SER A 58 10.55 7.78 0.75
C SER A 58 10.75 6.69 1.79
N GLU A 59 11.69 5.79 1.57
CA GLU A 59 12.10 4.78 2.56
C GLU A 59 12.69 5.40 3.83
N LEU A 60 13.28 6.60 3.74
CA LEU A 60 13.91 7.32 4.85
C LEU A 60 12.94 8.26 5.59
N SER A 61 11.79 8.60 4.99
CA SER A 61 10.89 9.63 5.52
C SER A 61 10.40 9.34 6.95
N ARG A 62 10.12 8.06 7.27
CA ARG A 62 9.71 7.68 8.63
C ARG A 62 10.85 7.86 9.64
N TRP A 63 12.06 7.45 9.29
CA TRP A 63 13.24 7.62 10.15
C TRP A 63 13.47 9.09 10.43
N ALA A 64 13.53 9.93 9.39
CA ALA A 64 13.76 11.36 9.54
C ALA A 64 12.65 12.06 10.34
N ALA A 65 11.38 11.73 10.07
CA ALA A 65 10.25 12.30 10.82
C ALA A 65 10.36 11.99 12.32
N ARG A 66 10.72 10.77 12.70
CA ARG A 66 10.89 10.38 14.10
C ARG A 66 12.11 10.99 14.77
N THR A 67 13.24 11.01 14.05
CA THR A 67 14.48 11.62 14.55
C THR A 67 14.29 13.11 14.83
N LEU A 68 13.49 13.79 14.00
CA LEU A 68 13.29 15.24 14.11
C LEU A 68 12.05 15.66 14.91
N ASP A 69 11.15 14.73 15.25
CA ASP A 69 9.92 15.00 16.04
C ASP A 69 10.17 15.84 17.32
N PRO A 70 11.24 15.60 18.13
CA PRO A 70 11.51 16.40 19.30
C PRO A 70 11.99 17.85 19.01
N TYR A 71 12.31 18.16 17.76
CA TYR A 71 12.95 19.43 17.37
C TYR A 71 12.08 20.30 16.47
N VAL A 72 10.87 19.82 16.12
CA VAL A 72 9.90 20.52 15.28
C VAL A 72 8.49 20.37 15.85
N ASP A 73 7.64 21.38 15.64
CA ASP A 73 6.27 21.37 16.17
C ASP A 73 5.33 20.53 15.28
N ARG A 74 5.66 20.38 14.01
CA ARG A 74 4.90 19.56 13.07
C ARG A 74 5.77 19.02 11.95
N THR A 75 5.68 17.71 11.72
CA THR A 75 6.23 17.07 10.53
C THR A 75 5.12 16.66 9.58
N LEU A 76 5.26 16.98 8.30
CA LEU A 76 4.38 16.57 7.21
C LEU A 76 5.17 15.73 6.21
N VAL A 77 4.78 14.47 6.05
CA VAL A 77 5.30 13.63 4.96
C VAL A 77 4.36 13.75 3.77
N CYS A 78 4.87 14.16 2.61
CA CYS A 78 4.06 14.44 1.43
C CYS A 78 4.25 13.42 0.30
N ASP A 79 3.23 13.24 -0.55
CA ASP A 79 3.30 12.35 -1.73
C ASP A 79 4.02 13.07 -2.89
N PRO A 80 5.19 12.59 -3.34
CA PRO A 80 5.92 13.22 -4.45
C PRO A 80 5.14 13.22 -5.76
N ARG A 81 4.22 12.28 -5.97
CA ARG A 81 3.43 12.18 -7.20
C ARG A 81 2.33 13.24 -7.31
N GLU A 82 1.88 13.77 -6.18
CA GLU A 82 0.84 14.79 -6.13
C GLU A 82 1.40 16.21 -6.02
N ASN A 83 2.70 16.36 -5.80
CA ASN A 83 3.41 17.63 -5.76
C ASN A 83 3.85 18.04 -7.18
N PHE A 84 2.87 18.33 -8.03
CA PHE A 84 3.05 18.59 -9.46
C PHE A 84 4.00 19.78 -9.77
N LEU A 85 4.13 20.72 -8.84
CA LEU A 85 5.04 21.86 -8.98
C LEU A 85 6.51 21.47 -8.82
N ILE A 86 6.81 20.42 -8.05
CA ILE A 86 8.17 19.88 -7.90
C ILE A 86 8.58 19.10 -9.14
N SER A 87 7.65 18.38 -9.77
CA SER A 87 7.96 17.47 -10.89
C SER A 87 8.14 18.16 -12.25
N ARG A 88 7.67 19.40 -12.43
CA ARG A 88 7.69 20.14 -13.71
C ARG A 88 8.80 21.17 -13.86
N ASP A 89 9.55 21.48 -12.82
CA ASP A 89 10.66 22.41 -12.95
C ASP A 89 11.76 21.73 -13.80
N SER A 90 12.09 22.33 -14.94
CA SER A 90 13.16 21.86 -15.82
C SER A 90 14.56 21.94 -15.19
N ARG A 91 14.68 22.57 -14.02
CA ARG A 91 15.90 22.69 -13.21
C ARG A 91 15.81 21.78 -11.99
N LYS A 92 15.67 20.46 -12.23
CA LYS A 92 15.70 19.47 -11.14
C LYS A 92 17.04 19.48 -10.41
N GLY A 93 16.99 19.58 -9.08
CA GLY A 93 18.15 19.49 -8.19
C GLY A 93 17.71 19.59 -6.74
N ASP A 94 18.43 18.94 -5.85
CA ASP A 94 18.15 18.84 -4.41
C ASP A 94 17.83 20.19 -3.76
N VAL A 95 18.45 21.29 -4.26
CA VAL A 95 18.23 22.65 -3.78
C VAL A 95 16.85 23.18 -4.16
N SER A 96 16.42 22.93 -5.42
CA SER A 96 15.10 23.33 -5.89
C SER A 96 13.99 22.54 -5.21
N ASP A 97 14.23 21.27 -4.91
CA ASP A 97 13.27 20.40 -4.26
C ASP A 97 13.07 20.79 -2.79
N ALA A 98 14.14 21.06 -2.05
CA ALA A 98 14.07 21.61 -0.70
C ALA A 98 13.34 22.98 -0.64
N TYR A 99 13.63 23.87 -1.60
CA TYR A 99 12.94 25.16 -1.71
C TYR A 99 11.44 24.99 -1.96
N ASN A 100 11.06 24.12 -2.92
CA ASN A 100 9.68 23.86 -3.27
C ASN A 100 8.90 23.23 -2.10
N LEU A 101 9.53 22.32 -1.35
CA LEU A 101 8.95 21.76 -0.13
C LEU A 101 8.63 22.85 0.91
N CYS A 102 9.57 23.78 1.17
CA CYS A 102 9.33 24.93 2.06
C CYS A 102 8.14 25.76 1.59
N ARG A 103 8.13 26.12 0.30
CA ARG A 103 7.11 26.98 -0.31
C ARG A 103 5.72 26.35 -0.24
N LEU A 104 5.60 25.07 -0.66
CA LEU A 104 4.33 24.37 -0.65
C LEU A 104 3.83 24.09 0.77
N LEU A 105 4.74 23.81 1.72
CA LEU A 105 4.40 23.67 3.13
C LEU A 105 3.82 24.98 3.69
N ARG A 106 4.42 26.11 3.39
CA ARG A 106 3.95 27.44 3.81
C ARG A 106 2.58 27.77 3.24
N LEU A 107 2.33 27.42 1.97
CA LEU A 107 1.05 27.65 1.30
C LEU A 107 -0.05 26.65 1.70
N GLY A 108 0.31 25.55 2.42
CA GLY A 108 -0.63 24.49 2.78
C GLY A 108 -1.07 23.63 1.59
N GLU A 109 -0.28 23.58 0.53
CA GLU A 109 -0.60 22.87 -0.72
C GLU A 109 -0.06 21.45 -0.77
N LEU A 110 0.76 21.03 0.22
CA LEU A 110 1.28 19.67 0.30
C LEU A 110 0.18 18.69 0.69
N LYS A 111 0.07 17.61 -0.04
CA LYS A 111 -0.81 16.49 0.34
C LYS A 111 -0.08 15.53 1.28
N GLU A 112 -0.58 15.47 2.49
CA GLU A 112 -0.02 14.64 3.54
C GLU A 112 -0.26 13.14 3.26
N VAL A 113 0.81 12.35 3.35
CA VAL A 113 0.77 10.89 3.41
C VAL A 113 0.69 10.47 4.87
N TYR A 114 -0.37 9.76 5.22
CA TYR A 114 -0.52 9.26 6.58
C TYR A 114 0.64 8.34 6.99
N GLN A 115 1.27 8.68 8.09
CA GLN A 115 2.28 7.88 8.78
C GLN A 115 1.75 7.51 10.16
N ALA A 116 1.74 6.21 10.49
CA ALA A 116 1.42 5.81 11.86
C ALA A 116 2.52 6.29 12.80
N THR A 117 2.13 6.98 13.86
CA THR A 117 3.05 7.46 14.92
C THR A 117 3.57 6.29 15.76
N GLU A 118 2.75 5.27 15.94
CA GLU A 118 3.05 4.11 16.77
C GLU A 118 3.92 3.08 16.04
N ASP A 119 5.00 2.66 16.69
CA ASP A 119 5.95 1.69 16.12
C ASP A 119 5.32 0.34 15.82
N HIS A 120 4.45 -0.13 16.69
CA HIS A 120 3.81 -1.43 16.50
C HIS A 120 2.88 -1.44 15.27
N ARG A 121 2.20 -0.32 14.94
CA ARG A 121 1.41 -0.19 13.69
C ARG A 121 2.31 -0.22 12.46
N ALA A 122 3.46 0.48 12.52
CA ALA A 122 4.42 0.46 11.43
C ALA A 122 5.06 -0.93 11.25
N ALA A 123 5.41 -1.62 12.33
CA ALA A 123 5.93 -2.98 12.29
C ALA A 123 4.91 -3.96 11.72
N PHE A 124 3.63 -3.84 12.08
CA PHE A 124 2.57 -4.67 11.51
C PHE A 124 2.39 -4.42 10.01
N LYS A 125 2.39 -3.16 9.56
CA LYS A 125 2.38 -2.82 8.13
C LYS A 125 3.60 -3.38 7.38
N ALA A 126 4.80 -3.31 7.99
CA ALA A 126 6.01 -3.88 7.41
C ALA A 126 5.92 -5.40 7.28
N ALA A 127 5.41 -6.10 8.30
CA ALA A 127 5.20 -7.55 8.25
C ALA A 127 4.16 -7.96 7.18
N ALA A 128 3.07 -7.18 7.03
CA ALA A 128 2.08 -7.39 5.98
C ALA A 128 2.69 -7.20 4.57
N GLN A 129 3.54 -6.18 4.40
CA GLN A 129 4.26 -5.98 3.14
C GLN A 129 5.23 -7.13 2.89
N HIS A 130 6.03 -7.53 3.88
CA HIS A 130 6.97 -8.64 3.77
C HIS A 130 6.28 -9.97 3.39
N TYR A 131 5.12 -10.25 3.97
CA TYR A 131 4.29 -11.40 3.56
C TYR A 131 3.94 -11.36 2.07
N LEU A 132 3.55 -10.19 1.55
CA LEU A 132 3.22 -10.02 0.12
C LEU A 132 4.45 -10.17 -0.77
N ASP A 133 5.60 -9.65 -0.35
CA ASP A 133 6.86 -9.73 -1.09
C ASP A 133 7.32 -11.20 -1.20
N CYS A 134 7.32 -11.95 -0.09
CA CYS A 134 7.62 -13.39 -0.08
C CYS A 134 6.66 -14.17 -0.99
N ARG A 135 5.37 -13.82 -0.96
CA ARG A 135 4.38 -14.41 -1.86
C ARG A 135 4.67 -14.10 -3.34
N GLY A 136 5.05 -12.87 -3.64
CA GLY A 136 5.45 -12.44 -4.99
C GLY A 136 6.65 -13.23 -5.51
N GLN A 137 7.68 -13.41 -4.69
CA GLN A 137 8.87 -14.20 -5.00
C GLN A 137 8.51 -15.67 -5.31
N GLN A 138 7.67 -16.28 -4.47
CA GLN A 138 7.19 -17.64 -4.70
C GLN A 138 6.47 -17.76 -6.05
N VAL A 139 5.56 -16.84 -6.38
CA VAL A 139 4.83 -16.83 -7.65
C VAL A 139 5.78 -16.66 -8.84
N ALA A 140 6.73 -15.75 -8.74
CA ALA A 140 7.73 -15.51 -9.79
C ALA A 140 8.60 -16.76 -10.07
N LEU A 141 9.03 -17.46 -9.02
CA LEU A 141 9.78 -18.72 -9.16
C LEU A 141 8.94 -19.83 -9.81
N LYS A 142 7.68 -19.96 -9.41
CA LYS A 142 6.75 -20.89 -10.06
C LYS A 142 6.58 -20.62 -11.55
N GLN A 143 6.45 -19.35 -11.92
CA GLN A 143 6.33 -18.96 -13.33
C GLN A 143 7.62 -19.25 -14.10
N LYS A 144 8.81 -18.95 -13.51
CA LYS A 144 10.11 -19.27 -14.12
C LYS A 144 10.29 -20.77 -14.38
N ILE A 145 9.94 -21.63 -13.43
CA ILE A 145 10.01 -23.08 -13.57
C ILE A 145 9.16 -23.54 -14.77
N LYS A 146 7.89 -23.10 -14.82
CA LYS A 146 7.01 -23.43 -15.94
C LYS A 146 7.53 -22.91 -17.29
N ALA A 147 8.09 -21.70 -17.28
CA ALA A 147 8.65 -21.12 -18.51
C ALA A 147 9.86 -21.91 -19.03
N VAL A 148 10.72 -22.43 -18.14
CA VAL A 148 11.85 -23.28 -18.54
C VAL A 148 11.34 -24.58 -19.15
N PHE A 149 10.40 -25.28 -18.50
CA PHE A 149 9.82 -26.52 -19.05
C PHE A 149 9.21 -26.30 -20.44
N ARG A 150 8.38 -25.25 -20.60
CA ARG A 150 7.75 -24.93 -21.89
C ARG A 150 8.77 -24.62 -22.98
N ARG A 151 9.84 -23.91 -22.66
CA ARG A 151 10.94 -23.62 -23.61
C ARG A 151 11.59 -24.89 -24.16
N TRP A 152 11.56 -25.96 -23.36
CA TRP A 152 12.12 -27.27 -23.73
C TRP A 152 11.05 -28.27 -24.17
N GLY A 153 9.87 -27.80 -24.60
CA GLY A 153 8.85 -28.60 -25.24
C GLY A 153 7.94 -29.37 -24.28
N VAL A 154 8.07 -29.21 -22.98
CA VAL A 154 7.15 -29.79 -21.98
C VAL A 154 5.96 -28.83 -21.84
N LEU A 155 4.88 -29.10 -22.58
CA LEU A 155 3.73 -28.20 -22.69
C LEU A 155 2.60 -28.55 -21.70
N ASP A 156 2.40 -29.84 -21.48
CA ASP A 156 1.35 -30.35 -20.57
C ASP A 156 1.85 -30.36 -19.11
N LEU A 157 1.78 -29.20 -18.48
CA LEU A 157 2.21 -28.97 -17.10
C LEU A 157 0.99 -28.82 -16.20
N ASP A 158 0.70 -29.81 -15.37
CA ASP A 158 -0.31 -29.65 -14.32
C ASP A 158 0.01 -28.48 -13.40
N GLY A 159 -1.03 -27.71 -13.07
CA GLY A 159 -0.92 -26.44 -12.35
C GLY A 159 -0.23 -26.52 -11.00
N GLN A 160 -0.43 -27.58 -10.24
CA GLN A 160 0.12 -27.78 -8.91
C GLN A 160 1.12 -28.94 -8.86
N GLU A 161 0.89 -29.98 -9.61
CA GLU A 161 1.69 -31.19 -9.61
C GLU A 161 3.17 -30.93 -9.96
N VAL A 162 3.43 -30.02 -10.90
CA VAL A 162 4.80 -29.63 -11.28
C VAL A 162 5.66 -29.17 -10.09
N TYR A 163 5.05 -28.81 -8.96
CA TYR A 163 5.75 -28.38 -7.76
C TYR A 163 5.82 -29.44 -6.66
N SER A 164 5.07 -30.54 -6.76
CA SER A 164 5.15 -31.68 -5.85
C SER A 164 6.46 -32.46 -6.04
N GLU A 165 6.87 -33.22 -5.06
CA GLU A 165 8.09 -34.04 -5.13
C GLU A 165 8.03 -35.07 -6.26
N GLU A 166 6.90 -35.76 -6.38
CA GLU A 166 6.64 -36.72 -7.45
C GLU A 166 6.59 -36.07 -8.82
N GLY A 167 5.87 -34.95 -8.94
CA GLY A 167 5.77 -34.19 -10.18
C GLY A 167 7.11 -33.63 -10.63
N ARG A 168 7.93 -33.09 -9.73
CA ARG A 168 9.30 -32.65 -10.04
C ARG A 168 10.10 -33.77 -10.70
N THR A 169 10.07 -34.95 -10.07
CA THR A 169 10.79 -36.12 -10.59
C THR A 169 10.29 -36.53 -11.96
N ARG A 170 8.96 -36.55 -12.16
CA ARG A 170 8.33 -36.92 -13.43
C ARG A 170 8.63 -35.93 -14.56
N TYR A 171 8.53 -34.63 -14.30
CA TYR A 171 8.77 -33.61 -15.30
C TYR A 171 10.26 -33.43 -15.62
N LEU A 172 11.15 -33.56 -14.65
CA LEU A 172 12.60 -33.49 -14.89
C LEU A 172 13.11 -34.59 -15.81
N LYS A 173 12.51 -35.79 -15.77
CA LYS A 173 12.86 -36.90 -16.69
C LYS A 173 12.56 -36.60 -18.17
N GLN A 174 11.71 -35.62 -18.45
CA GLN A 174 11.40 -35.21 -19.84
C GLN A 174 12.45 -34.24 -20.42
N ILE A 175 13.37 -33.75 -19.59
CA ILE A 175 14.46 -32.87 -20.01
C ILE A 175 15.70 -33.71 -20.24
N THR A 176 16.19 -33.72 -21.47
CA THR A 176 17.37 -34.50 -21.86
C THR A 176 18.68 -33.78 -21.64
N GLN A 177 18.67 -32.44 -21.54
CA GLN A 177 19.86 -31.61 -21.38
C GLN A 177 20.25 -31.46 -19.90
N PRO A 178 21.43 -31.95 -19.49
CA PRO A 178 21.86 -31.92 -18.08
C PRO A 178 21.92 -30.50 -17.50
N GLU A 179 22.32 -29.51 -18.27
CA GLU A 179 22.43 -28.10 -17.84
C GLU A 179 21.06 -27.54 -17.48
N VAL A 180 20.03 -27.88 -18.25
CA VAL A 180 18.65 -27.42 -18.01
C VAL A 180 18.05 -28.14 -16.80
N THR A 181 18.33 -29.44 -16.65
CA THR A 181 17.97 -30.20 -15.46
C THR A 181 18.59 -29.57 -14.21
N ASN A 182 19.88 -29.24 -14.27
CA ASN A 182 20.59 -28.54 -13.18
C ASN A 182 19.99 -27.15 -12.90
N GLN A 183 19.58 -26.40 -13.94
CA GLN A 183 18.90 -25.11 -13.78
C GLN A 183 17.56 -25.28 -13.04
N LEU A 184 16.73 -26.22 -13.47
CA LEU A 184 15.44 -26.50 -12.86
C LEU A 184 15.59 -26.96 -11.39
N GLN A 185 16.55 -27.82 -11.09
CA GLN A 185 16.83 -28.24 -9.72
C GLN A 185 17.23 -27.05 -8.82
N ARG A 186 18.01 -26.09 -9.34
CA ARG A 186 18.32 -24.84 -8.60
C ARG A 186 17.09 -24.01 -8.37
N LEU A 187 16.22 -23.85 -9.39
CA LEU A 187 14.96 -23.12 -9.25
C LEU A 187 14.01 -23.77 -8.24
N TYR A 188 13.94 -25.09 -8.18
CA TYR A 188 13.14 -25.79 -7.17
C TYR A 188 13.68 -25.58 -5.75
N ARG A 189 15.00 -25.61 -5.54
CA ARG A 189 15.58 -25.29 -4.23
C ARG A 189 15.26 -23.86 -3.78
N LEU A 190 15.35 -22.89 -4.70
CA LEU A 190 14.94 -21.50 -4.43
C LEU A 190 13.44 -21.39 -4.12
N LEU A 191 12.61 -22.14 -4.85
CA LEU A 191 11.17 -22.18 -4.57
C LEU A 191 10.87 -22.75 -3.18
N ASP A 192 11.56 -23.80 -2.75
CA ASP A 192 11.36 -24.39 -1.42
C ASP A 192 11.75 -23.42 -0.31
N GLN A 193 12.83 -22.64 -0.50
CA GLN A 193 13.22 -21.56 0.42
C GLN A 193 12.18 -20.45 0.44
N ALA A 194 11.70 -20.01 -0.73
CA ALA A 194 10.68 -18.95 -0.83
C ALA A 194 9.34 -19.39 -0.20
N VAL A 195 8.97 -20.67 -0.32
CA VAL A 195 7.76 -21.22 0.33
C VAL A 195 7.89 -21.20 1.84
N ARG A 196 9.06 -21.56 2.39
CA ARG A 196 9.32 -21.48 3.85
C ARG A 196 9.24 -20.04 4.32
N ALA A 197 9.97 -19.13 3.70
CA ALA A 197 9.96 -17.70 4.04
C ALA A 197 8.54 -17.10 3.98
N TRP A 198 7.75 -17.47 2.97
CA TRP A 198 6.36 -17.04 2.86
C TRP A 198 5.48 -17.55 4.02
N LYS A 199 5.65 -18.81 4.45
CA LYS A 199 4.93 -19.38 5.59
C LYS A 199 5.27 -18.64 6.89
N GLU A 200 6.56 -18.44 7.15
CA GLU A 200 7.07 -17.73 8.33
C GLU A 200 6.57 -16.27 8.36
N ALA A 201 6.66 -15.56 7.23
CA ALA A 201 6.14 -14.19 7.11
C ALA A 201 4.63 -14.12 7.33
N ARG A 202 3.88 -15.13 6.85
CA ARG A 202 2.43 -15.25 7.11
C ARG A 202 2.13 -15.39 8.61
N GLU A 203 2.82 -16.29 9.27
CA GLU A 203 2.64 -16.53 10.71
C GLU A 203 3.02 -15.31 11.53
N GLN A 204 4.12 -14.63 11.18
CA GLN A 204 4.52 -13.39 11.83
C GLN A 204 3.46 -12.29 11.68
N MET A 205 2.93 -12.10 10.45
CA MET A 205 1.87 -11.12 10.21
C MET A 205 0.62 -11.44 11.05
N LEU A 206 0.21 -12.70 11.10
CA LEU A 206 -0.97 -13.11 11.89
C LEU A 206 -0.76 -12.88 13.39
N ARG A 207 0.38 -13.27 13.95
CA ARG A 207 0.71 -13.01 15.38
C ARG A 207 0.71 -11.52 15.72
N LEU A 208 1.28 -10.68 14.86
CA LEU A 208 1.28 -9.24 15.10
C LEU A 208 -0.15 -8.64 15.05
N GLY A 209 -1.03 -9.24 14.28
CA GLY A 209 -2.43 -8.85 14.18
C GLY A 209 -3.27 -9.18 15.42
N GLU A 210 -2.89 -10.17 16.25
CA GLU A 210 -3.59 -10.54 17.49
C GLU A 210 -3.75 -9.36 18.46
N ARG A 211 -2.90 -8.35 18.33
CA ARG A 211 -2.98 -7.12 19.12
C ARG A 211 -4.20 -6.24 18.77
N TYR A 212 -4.83 -6.47 17.63
CA TYR A 212 -5.84 -5.59 17.05
C TYR A 212 -7.23 -6.24 17.06
N PRO A 213 -8.08 -5.93 18.05
CA PRO A 213 -9.39 -6.58 18.22
C PRO A 213 -10.35 -6.34 17.04
N GLU A 214 -10.16 -5.25 16.29
CA GLU A 214 -10.95 -4.96 15.09
C GLU A 214 -10.83 -6.04 14.02
N ILE A 215 -9.73 -6.79 13.99
CA ILE A 215 -9.50 -7.87 13.02
C ILE A 215 -10.54 -8.97 13.18
N GLU A 216 -10.94 -9.31 14.40
CA GLU A 216 -11.99 -10.29 14.66
C GLU A 216 -13.35 -9.80 14.11
N ALA A 217 -13.66 -8.51 14.30
CA ALA A 217 -14.87 -7.92 13.75
C ALA A 217 -14.89 -7.95 12.22
N PHE A 218 -13.74 -7.77 11.56
CA PHE A 218 -13.64 -7.87 10.11
C PHE A 218 -13.92 -9.28 9.59
N GLN A 219 -13.51 -10.31 10.32
CA GLN A 219 -13.71 -11.72 9.95
C GLN A 219 -15.18 -12.16 10.07
N GLN A 220 -16.03 -11.39 10.74
CA GLN A 220 -17.47 -11.64 10.77
C GLN A 220 -18.15 -11.32 9.43
N VAL A 221 -17.52 -10.51 8.56
CA VAL A 221 -18.04 -10.20 7.23
C VAL A 221 -17.85 -11.41 6.31
N PRO A 222 -18.92 -11.96 5.70
CA PRO A 222 -18.81 -13.13 4.82
C PRO A 222 -17.72 -12.97 3.76
N GLY A 223 -16.88 -14.00 3.64
CA GLY A 223 -15.75 -14.04 2.71
C GLY A 223 -14.47 -13.33 3.17
N VAL A 224 -14.50 -12.58 4.25
CA VAL A 224 -13.29 -11.94 4.80
C VAL A 224 -12.59 -12.92 5.75
N GLY A 225 -11.54 -13.56 5.25
CA GLY A 225 -10.73 -14.49 6.04
C GLY A 225 -9.56 -13.81 6.78
N PRO A 226 -8.77 -14.58 7.56
CA PRO A 226 -7.68 -14.06 8.39
C PRO A 226 -6.66 -13.22 7.61
N ILE A 227 -6.23 -13.65 6.43
CA ILE A 227 -5.26 -12.89 5.62
C ILE A 227 -5.85 -11.56 5.15
N GLY A 228 -7.11 -11.57 4.69
CA GLY A 228 -7.76 -10.35 4.19
C GLY A 228 -7.96 -9.31 5.28
N SER A 229 -8.40 -9.72 6.47
CA SER A 229 -8.61 -8.84 7.62
C SER A 229 -7.30 -8.21 8.11
N HIS A 230 -6.22 -8.99 8.21
CA HIS A 230 -4.90 -8.50 8.62
C HIS A 230 -4.31 -7.52 7.59
N LEU A 231 -4.38 -7.83 6.29
CA LEU A 231 -3.92 -6.93 5.23
C LEU A 231 -4.74 -5.62 5.21
N PHE A 232 -6.06 -5.71 5.42
CA PHE A 232 -6.89 -4.51 5.50
C PHE A 232 -6.46 -3.63 6.67
N ASP A 233 -6.35 -4.19 7.87
CA ASP A 233 -5.92 -3.47 9.07
C ASP A 233 -4.54 -2.83 8.88
N ALA A 234 -3.54 -3.64 8.50
CA ALA A 234 -2.15 -3.22 8.37
C ALA A 234 -1.97 -2.06 7.38
N PHE A 235 -2.71 -2.04 6.26
CA PHE A 235 -2.56 -0.99 5.24
C PHE A 235 -3.47 0.21 5.46
N ILE A 236 -4.61 0.04 6.10
CA ILE A 236 -5.47 1.16 6.47
C ILE A 236 -4.92 1.89 7.70
N GLN A 237 -4.40 1.16 8.69
CA GLN A 237 -3.76 1.62 9.92
C GLN A 237 -4.68 2.33 10.91
N THR A 238 -5.70 3.04 10.46
CA THR A 238 -6.74 3.67 11.28
C THR A 238 -7.99 3.99 10.44
N PRO A 239 -9.20 3.81 10.98
CA PRO A 239 -10.45 4.10 10.25
C PRO A 239 -10.66 5.59 10.02
N HIS A 240 -9.92 6.45 10.73
CA HIS A 240 -10.05 7.92 10.67
C HIS A 240 -9.22 8.55 9.55
N ARG A 241 -8.28 7.81 8.95
CA ARG A 241 -7.44 8.29 7.85
C ARG A 241 -8.22 8.84 6.66
N PHE A 242 -9.39 8.28 6.40
CA PHE A 242 -10.23 8.69 5.25
C PHE A 242 -11.46 9.43 5.75
N SER A 243 -11.63 10.70 5.37
CA SER A 243 -12.80 11.50 5.75
C SER A 243 -14.10 10.96 5.13
N THR A 244 -14.03 10.37 3.92
CA THR A 244 -15.19 9.82 3.19
C THR A 244 -14.93 8.38 2.72
N ARG A 245 -16.01 7.68 2.33
CA ARG A 245 -15.91 6.34 1.70
C ARG A 245 -15.23 6.42 0.33
N GLN A 246 -15.45 7.49 -0.40
CA GLN A 246 -14.86 7.71 -1.72
C GLN A 246 -13.32 7.77 -1.63
N LYS A 247 -12.76 8.48 -0.65
CA LYS A 247 -11.30 8.51 -0.41
C LYS A 247 -10.73 7.13 -0.07
N LEU A 248 -11.48 6.30 0.69
CA LEU A 248 -11.10 4.91 0.92
C LEU A 248 -11.10 4.12 -0.39
N TRP A 249 -12.13 4.26 -1.22
CA TRP A 249 -12.21 3.56 -2.51
C TRP A 249 -11.10 3.98 -3.46
N SER A 250 -10.74 5.28 -3.51
CA SER A 250 -9.57 5.75 -4.27
C SER A 250 -8.30 5.07 -3.79
N TYR A 251 -8.06 5.06 -2.48
CA TYR A 251 -6.88 4.40 -1.92
C TYR A 251 -6.85 2.89 -2.20
N CYS A 252 -8.01 2.25 -2.34
CA CYS A 252 -8.14 0.83 -2.68
C CYS A 252 -8.26 0.57 -4.20
N GLN A 253 -7.99 1.55 -5.06
CA GLN A 253 -8.12 1.43 -6.52
C GLN A 253 -9.52 0.97 -6.99
N LEU A 254 -10.56 1.42 -6.31
CA LEU A 254 -11.95 1.14 -6.63
C LEU A 254 -12.76 2.41 -6.97
N SER A 255 -12.13 3.59 -7.03
CA SER A 255 -12.77 4.80 -7.56
C SER A 255 -12.72 4.80 -9.09
N ILE A 256 -13.70 5.46 -9.67
CA ILE A 256 -13.76 5.73 -11.11
C ILE A 256 -13.05 7.04 -11.37
N ARG A 257 -12.18 7.07 -12.35
CA ARG A 257 -11.58 8.28 -12.92
C ARG A 257 -12.35 8.64 -14.19
N SER A 258 -13.05 9.75 -14.16
CA SER A 258 -13.63 10.35 -15.35
C SER A 258 -12.66 11.40 -15.92
N GLN A 259 -12.38 11.33 -17.20
CA GLN A 259 -11.68 12.39 -17.92
C GLN A 259 -12.72 13.27 -18.62
N SER A 260 -12.63 14.56 -18.39
CA SER A 260 -13.44 15.56 -19.13
C SER A 260 -12.51 16.54 -19.84
N SER A 261 -12.85 16.89 -21.07
CA SER A 261 -12.23 17.98 -21.80
C SER A 261 -13.31 18.99 -22.14
N ASP A 262 -13.08 20.26 -21.83
CA ASP A 262 -14.04 21.36 -22.05
C ASP A 262 -15.44 21.10 -21.43
N GLY A 263 -15.45 20.51 -20.22
CA GLY A 263 -16.69 20.20 -19.49
C GLY A 263 -17.50 19.01 -20.07
N LYS A 264 -17.04 18.37 -21.15
CA LYS A 264 -17.67 17.18 -21.73
C LYS A 264 -16.93 15.92 -21.31
N PRO A 265 -17.61 14.88 -20.78
CA PRO A 265 -16.97 13.61 -20.45
C PRO A 265 -16.40 12.98 -21.72
N LEU A 266 -15.14 12.56 -21.67
CA LEU A 266 -14.45 11.92 -22.81
C LEU A 266 -14.87 10.45 -23.03
N GLY A 267 -15.94 10.00 -22.36
CA GLY A 267 -16.56 8.69 -22.60
C GLY A 267 -15.82 7.47 -22.04
N TYR A 268 -14.68 7.65 -21.35
CA TYR A 268 -13.93 6.56 -20.74
C TYR A 268 -14.00 6.65 -19.22
N GLU A 269 -14.67 5.66 -18.62
CA GLU A 269 -14.64 5.45 -17.18
C GLU A 269 -13.68 4.31 -16.89
N GLU A 270 -12.53 4.63 -16.29
CA GLU A 270 -11.55 3.65 -15.85
C GLU A 270 -11.40 3.69 -14.33
N LEU A 271 -11.01 2.54 -13.75
CA LEU A 271 -10.61 2.52 -12.35
C LEU A 271 -9.29 3.30 -12.20
N ASP A 272 -9.27 4.20 -11.21
CA ASP A 272 -8.05 4.94 -10.88
C ASP A 272 -6.94 3.95 -10.47
N PRO A 273 -5.78 3.92 -11.17
CA PRO A 273 -4.67 3.05 -10.84
C PRO A 273 -3.90 3.49 -9.60
N ASN A 274 -4.13 4.73 -9.13
CA ASN A 274 -3.46 5.26 -7.95
C ASN A 274 -4.00 4.61 -6.67
N GLY A 275 -3.10 4.31 -5.73
CA GLY A 275 -3.46 3.68 -4.46
C GLY A 275 -2.88 2.28 -4.30
N ARG A 276 -3.53 1.43 -3.49
CA ARG A 276 -3.04 0.09 -3.15
C ARG A 276 -3.86 -1.03 -3.79
N SER A 277 -3.27 -1.67 -4.78
CA SER A 277 -3.88 -2.81 -5.48
C SER A 277 -4.14 -4.02 -4.57
N GLU A 278 -3.35 -4.17 -3.51
CA GLU A 278 -3.49 -5.24 -2.51
C GLU A 278 -4.85 -5.18 -1.81
N LEU A 279 -5.34 -3.99 -1.50
CA LEU A 279 -6.66 -3.80 -0.88
C LEU A 279 -7.81 -4.08 -1.85
N LYS A 280 -7.64 -3.76 -3.14
CA LYS A 280 -8.54 -4.21 -4.21
C LYS A 280 -8.61 -5.73 -4.26
N GLN A 281 -7.45 -6.40 -4.16
CA GLN A 281 -7.38 -7.87 -4.13
C GLN A 281 -8.02 -8.47 -2.88
N VAL A 282 -7.85 -7.83 -1.71
CA VAL A 282 -8.53 -8.24 -0.47
C VAL A 282 -10.04 -8.26 -0.67
N SER A 283 -10.62 -7.15 -1.15
CA SER A 283 -12.06 -7.06 -1.38
C SER A 283 -12.56 -8.01 -2.47
N TYR A 284 -11.78 -8.22 -3.53
CA TYR A 284 -12.12 -9.17 -4.59
C TYR A 284 -12.16 -10.62 -4.08
N ARG A 285 -11.16 -11.02 -3.30
CA ARG A 285 -11.12 -12.37 -2.71
C ARG A 285 -12.24 -12.58 -1.70
N ALA A 286 -12.54 -11.57 -0.89
CA ALA A 286 -13.66 -11.61 0.03
C ALA A 286 -14.98 -11.80 -0.72
N TYR A 287 -15.20 -11.04 -1.81
CA TYR A 287 -16.35 -11.20 -2.69
C TYR A 287 -16.45 -12.63 -3.26
N VAL A 288 -15.37 -13.13 -3.86
CA VAL A 288 -15.37 -14.49 -4.45
C VAL A 288 -15.60 -15.57 -3.39
N ALA A 289 -15.01 -15.43 -2.21
CA ALA A 289 -15.18 -16.38 -1.13
C ALA A 289 -16.61 -16.35 -0.57
N ALA A 290 -17.22 -15.17 -0.44
CA ALA A 290 -18.61 -15.03 0.01
C ALA A 290 -19.60 -15.71 -0.97
N LEU A 291 -19.40 -15.53 -2.28
CA LEU A 291 -20.24 -16.21 -3.28
C LEU A 291 -20.09 -17.74 -3.21
N LYS A 292 -18.89 -18.25 -2.94
CA LYS A 292 -18.67 -19.70 -2.77
C LYS A 292 -19.27 -20.27 -1.48
N GLN A 293 -19.44 -19.44 -0.45
CA GLN A 293 -20.09 -19.84 0.81
C GLN A 293 -21.61 -20.03 0.67
N GLY A 294 -22.19 -19.53 -0.42
CA GLY A 294 -23.63 -19.64 -0.68
C GLY A 294 -24.43 -18.49 -0.08
N ASP A 295 -25.55 -18.81 0.59
CA ASP A 295 -26.50 -17.81 1.09
C ASP A 295 -25.93 -16.97 2.23
N ASN A 296 -25.65 -15.69 1.93
CA ASN A 296 -25.17 -14.70 2.89
C ASN A 296 -25.40 -13.27 2.37
N ALA A 297 -25.31 -12.27 3.25
CA ALA A 297 -25.63 -10.91 2.91
C ALA A 297 -24.73 -10.29 1.79
N VAL A 298 -23.50 -10.77 1.61
CA VAL A 298 -22.62 -10.31 0.51
C VAL A 298 -23.09 -10.85 -0.83
N ALA A 299 -23.47 -12.13 -0.87
CA ALA A 299 -24.05 -12.76 -2.07
C ALA A 299 -25.39 -12.09 -2.44
N THR A 300 -26.28 -11.91 -1.46
CA THR A 300 -27.56 -11.21 -1.65
C THR A 300 -27.36 -9.78 -2.19
N PHE A 301 -26.41 -9.04 -1.63
CA PHE A 301 -26.10 -7.66 -2.11
C PHE A 301 -25.57 -7.67 -3.54
N PHE A 302 -24.74 -8.66 -3.90
CA PHE A 302 -24.25 -8.79 -5.26
C PHE A 302 -25.40 -9.03 -6.24
N GLU A 303 -26.33 -9.95 -5.93
CA GLU A 303 -27.50 -10.21 -6.77
C GLU A 303 -28.40 -8.99 -6.92
N GLN A 304 -28.67 -8.28 -5.82
CA GLN A 304 -29.44 -7.02 -5.87
C GLN A 304 -28.75 -5.97 -6.73
N SER A 305 -27.41 -5.85 -6.60
CA SER A 305 -26.64 -4.95 -7.44
C SER A 305 -26.64 -5.35 -8.90
N LEU A 306 -26.57 -6.65 -9.20
CA LEU A 306 -26.62 -7.19 -10.56
C LEU A 306 -27.98 -6.92 -11.23
N ARG A 307 -29.10 -7.14 -10.51
CA ARG A 307 -30.44 -6.80 -11.00
C ARG A 307 -30.61 -5.32 -11.30
N ARG A 308 -29.95 -4.43 -10.53
CA ARG A 308 -30.04 -2.98 -10.70
C ARG A 308 -29.14 -2.45 -11.82
N THR A 309 -27.96 -3.01 -12.00
CA THR A 309 -26.96 -2.49 -12.94
C THR A 309 -26.93 -3.25 -14.26
N GLU A 310 -27.52 -4.45 -14.30
CA GLU A 310 -27.51 -5.37 -15.44
C GLU A 310 -26.10 -5.70 -15.96
N ASP A 311 -25.06 -5.39 -15.16
CA ASP A 311 -23.65 -5.57 -15.49
C ASP A 311 -22.89 -6.25 -14.33
N GLN A 312 -22.26 -7.40 -14.61
CA GLN A 312 -21.52 -8.17 -13.62
C GLN A 312 -20.30 -7.42 -13.06
N THR A 313 -19.64 -6.62 -13.89
CA THR A 313 -18.46 -5.86 -13.47
C THR A 313 -18.86 -4.76 -12.50
N HIS A 314 -19.91 -4.02 -12.82
CA HIS A 314 -20.45 -2.98 -11.94
C HIS A 314 -20.97 -3.57 -10.62
N ALA A 315 -21.74 -4.67 -10.67
CA ALA A 315 -22.25 -5.35 -9.48
C ALA A 315 -21.10 -5.83 -8.57
N ARG A 316 -20.06 -6.44 -9.16
CA ARG A 316 -18.86 -6.85 -8.44
C ARG A 316 -18.14 -5.68 -7.77
N LEU A 317 -17.89 -4.61 -8.51
CA LEU A 317 -17.22 -3.41 -7.98
C LEU A 317 -18.03 -2.76 -6.85
N ASN A 318 -19.34 -2.69 -6.98
CA ASN A 318 -20.24 -2.19 -5.94
C ASN A 318 -20.13 -3.05 -4.67
N THR A 319 -20.09 -4.38 -4.83
CA THR A 319 -19.96 -5.32 -3.71
C THR A 319 -18.58 -5.19 -3.04
N GLN A 320 -17.49 -5.06 -3.79
CA GLN A 320 -16.16 -4.80 -3.25
C GLN A 320 -16.10 -3.49 -2.45
N ARG A 321 -16.68 -2.42 -2.99
CA ARG A 321 -16.80 -1.10 -2.31
C ARG A 321 -17.62 -1.21 -1.02
N LYS A 322 -18.70 -1.97 -1.04
CA LYS A 322 -19.55 -2.19 0.13
C LYS A 322 -18.80 -2.96 1.23
N ILE A 323 -18.07 -4.03 0.86
CA ILE A 323 -17.23 -4.78 1.81
C ILE A 323 -16.24 -3.83 2.50
N LEU A 324 -15.41 -3.09 1.75
CA LEU A 324 -14.41 -2.19 2.34
C LEU A 324 -15.03 -1.10 3.21
N ALA A 325 -16.16 -0.52 2.76
CA ALA A 325 -16.88 0.48 3.55
C ALA A 325 -17.43 -0.11 4.86
N THR A 326 -17.86 -1.38 4.84
CA THR A 326 -18.32 -2.08 6.04
C THR A 326 -17.18 -2.34 7.00
N LEU A 327 -16.03 -2.87 6.53
CA LEU A 327 -14.85 -3.06 7.39
C LEU A 327 -14.45 -1.76 8.10
N ARG A 328 -14.38 -0.65 7.33
CA ARG A 328 -14.09 0.66 7.93
C ARG A 328 -15.15 1.10 8.94
N ALA A 329 -16.43 0.84 8.68
CA ALA A 329 -17.50 1.22 9.58
C ALA A 329 -17.44 0.43 10.88
N LEU A 330 -17.22 -0.90 10.84
CA LEU A 330 -17.03 -1.75 12.01
C LEU A 330 -15.88 -1.23 12.87
N TRP A 331 -14.76 -0.93 12.23
CA TRP A 331 -13.60 -0.38 12.94
C TRP A 331 -13.90 0.97 13.60
N LYS A 332 -14.52 1.89 12.86
CA LYS A 332 -14.81 3.25 13.34
C LYS A 332 -15.79 3.27 14.50
N THR A 333 -16.75 2.33 14.52
CA THR A 333 -17.83 2.30 15.51
C THR A 333 -17.59 1.29 16.65
N GLY A 334 -16.59 0.39 16.51
CA GLY A 334 -16.36 -0.70 17.47
C GLY A 334 -17.51 -1.69 17.57
N THR A 335 -18.38 -1.78 16.54
CA THR A 335 -19.57 -2.63 16.55
C THR A 335 -19.33 -3.94 15.80
N SER A 336 -20.10 -4.99 16.18
CA SER A 336 -20.13 -6.26 15.46
C SER A 336 -20.84 -6.14 14.10
N TYR A 337 -20.52 -7.04 13.19
CA TYR A 337 -21.17 -7.13 11.88
C TYR A 337 -22.65 -7.51 12.03
N ARG A 338 -23.51 -6.86 11.25
CA ARG A 338 -24.95 -7.12 11.14
C ARG A 338 -25.35 -7.21 9.66
N PRO A 339 -25.88 -8.37 9.22
CA PRO A 339 -26.30 -8.57 7.82
C PRO A 339 -27.31 -7.53 7.34
N GLU A 340 -28.24 -7.12 8.19
CA GLU A 340 -29.29 -6.15 7.84
C GLU A 340 -28.69 -4.78 7.52
N LYS A 341 -27.70 -4.35 8.30
CA LYS A 341 -26.97 -3.08 8.03
C LYS A 341 -26.12 -3.17 6.75
N PHE A 342 -25.59 -4.36 6.45
CA PHE A 342 -24.87 -4.56 5.20
C PHE A 342 -25.79 -4.43 4.00
N LEU A 343 -27.02 -4.98 4.06
CA LEU A 343 -28.01 -4.89 2.99
C LEU A 343 -28.67 -3.48 2.89
N GLY A 344 -28.57 -2.68 3.93
CA GLY A 344 -29.21 -1.37 3.98
C GLY A 344 -30.69 -1.41 4.42
N SER A 345 -31.12 -2.52 4.98
CA SER A 345 -32.46 -2.72 5.55
C SER A 345 -32.40 -2.41 7.06
N ALA A 346 -32.32 -1.11 7.43
CA ALA A 346 -32.51 -0.67 8.82
C ALA A 346 -32.84 0.82 8.84
#